data_8fdce0e0becbbb9f998bee093b142bc3
#
_entry.id   8fdce0e0becbbb9f998bee093b142bc3
#
_cell.length_a   1.000
_cell.length_b   1.000
_cell.length_c   1.000
_cell.angle_alpha   90.00
_cell.angle_beta   90.00
_cell.angle_gamma   90.00
#
_symmetry.space_group_name_H-M   'P 1'
#
loop_
_entity.id
_entity.type
_entity.pdbx_description
1 polymer ?
#
loop_
_entity_poly.entity_id
_entity_poly.type
_entity_poly.pdbx_seq_one_letter_code
_entity_poly.pdbx_strand_id
1 'polypeptide(L)'
;MQLMSYRTEGGIRIQREISNQPYRPADNALAGALDTRRGVLFSSSFEFPGRYTRWDLGFVDPPVVFTARGRRFMVDALNQRGRILLDPIAETVSALAATTVEKNSANRISGEIEETKERFPEEHRSRQPSVFSVLRALAHLFASSEDQHLGFYGAFGYDLVFQFEPMQLRLPRPDDQRDLVLFLPDEILIVDHMRQSAAIHRYEFEVAGTSTSGLPRATPHDPYRLNRAAATRPSESDHGPGEYAALVERARAAFARGDLFEVVVGQLFAEACGDLPSVVFQRLRQANPAPYGALINLGQGEFLVAASPEMYVRVEGRRIETCPISGTIARGRDPVEDAERIRELLNSTKDESELTMCTDVDRNDKSRVAIPGSVRVIGRRQIELYSRLIHTVDHVEGMLAEPFDALDGFLSHAWAVTVTGAPKLWAIRFIEEQERSSRRWYGGAIGRITFDGNMNTGLTLRTIRMQDGVAEVRAGATLLYDSDPEAEEAETRLKAAAMFTAIRGPVSAAACMSFTAAVGCGRKVLLIDHEDSFVHTLANYIRTTGAEVVTMRPQLARSELRHGANPDLVVLSPGPGRPADFNMTGTLELMVERHIPVFGVCLGLQGIVEYFGGSLDLLDIPMHGKP
;
A
#
# COMPACT_ATOMS: atom_id res chain seq x y z
N MET A 1 -21.39 -12.96 -21.92
CA MET A 1 -22.29 -12.22 -21.02
C MET A 1 -22.98 -13.25 -20.14
N GLN A 2 -22.81 -13.14 -18.81
CA GLN A 2 -23.42 -14.04 -17.83
C GLN A 2 -24.41 -13.23 -17.00
N LEU A 3 -25.66 -13.67 -16.94
CA LEU A 3 -26.74 -13.02 -16.21
C LEU A 3 -27.13 -13.90 -15.03
N MET A 4 -27.24 -13.32 -13.84
CA MET A 4 -27.66 -14.00 -12.62
C MET A 4 -28.65 -13.10 -11.85
N SER A 5 -29.64 -13.70 -11.21
CA SER A 5 -30.58 -12.98 -10.35
C SER A 5 -30.69 -13.66 -9.00
N TYR A 6 -30.63 -12.88 -7.94
CA TYR A 6 -30.73 -13.35 -6.56
C TYR A 6 -31.51 -12.35 -5.69
N ARG A 7 -31.86 -12.75 -4.48
CA ARG A 7 -32.51 -11.88 -3.50
C ARG A 7 -31.63 -11.76 -2.25
N THR A 8 -31.48 -10.55 -1.75
CA THR A 8 -30.75 -10.28 -0.51
C THR A 8 -31.56 -10.68 0.71
N GLU A 9 -30.93 -10.78 1.88
CA GLU A 9 -31.60 -11.06 3.15
C GLU A 9 -32.63 -9.98 3.49
N GLY A 10 -32.37 -8.71 3.14
CA GLY A 10 -33.30 -7.60 3.26
C GLY A 10 -34.40 -7.55 2.20
N GLY A 11 -34.50 -8.56 1.32
CA GLY A 11 -35.58 -8.68 0.35
C GLY A 11 -35.41 -7.93 -0.97
N ILE A 12 -34.30 -7.24 -1.18
CA ILE A 12 -33.98 -6.57 -2.44
C ILE A 12 -33.64 -7.62 -3.50
N ARG A 13 -34.27 -7.54 -4.66
CA ARG A 13 -33.88 -8.39 -5.79
C ARG A 13 -32.77 -7.73 -6.58
N ILE A 14 -31.70 -8.48 -6.83
CA ILE A 14 -30.53 -8.00 -7.58
C ILE A 14 -30.37 -8.84 -8.84
N GLN A 15 -30.16 -8.18 -9.97
CA GLN A 15 -29.78 -8.81 -11.22
C GLN A 15 -28.36 -8.38 -11.55
N ARG A 16 -27.44 -9.34 -11.61
CA ARG A 16 -26.03 -9.12 -11.95
C ARG A 16 -25.77 -9.57 -13.38
N GLU A 17 -25.19 -8.67 -14.17
CA GLU A 17 -24.62 -8.94 -15.48
C GLU A 17 -23.10 -8.88 -15.41
N ILE A 18 -22.41 -9.92 -15.92
CA ILE A 18 -20.95 -9.96 -16.05
C ILE A 18 -20.59 -9.89 -17.53
N SER A 19 -19.80 -8.87 -17.89
CA SER A 19 -19.30 -8.63 -19.23
C SER A 19 -17.78 -8.65 -19.25
N ASN A 20 -17.19 -9.67 -19.88
CA ASN A 20 -15.74 -9.74 -20.04
C ASN A 20 -15.23 -8.58 -20.89
N GLN A 21 -14.09 -8.03 -20.51
CA GLN A 21 -13.40 -6.94 -21.16
C GLN A 21 -12.02 -7.41 -21.67
N PRO A 22 -11.48 -6.78 -22.72
CA PRO A 22 -10.10 -6.99 -23.09
C PRO A 22 -9.17 -6.64 -21.93
N TYR A 23 -8.26 -7.55 -21.59
CA TYR A 23 -7.26 -7.28 -20.55
C TYR A 23 -6.30 -6.19 -21.00
N ARG A 24 -6.04 -5.23 -20.10
CA ARG A 24 -5.05 -4.16 -20.28
C ARG A 24 -4.19 -4.09 -19.01
N PRO A 25 -2.84 -4.18 -19.13
CA PRO A 25 -1.94 -4.17 -17.96
C PRO A 25 -2.01 -2.90 -17.10
N ALA A 26 -2.40 -1.79 -17.72
CA ALA A 26 -2.62 -0.52 -17.03
C ALA A 26 -3.84 0.16 -17.69
N ASP A 27 -4.97 0.16 -16.99
CA ASP A 27 -6.12 0.94 -17.43
C ASP A 27 -6.12 2.29 -16.70
N ASN A 28 -5.65 3.32 -17.41
CA ASN A 28 -5.62 4.68 -16.89
C ASN A 28 -6.96 5.41 -17.12
N ALA A 29 -7.90 4.81 -17.85
CA ALA A 29 -9.16 5.46 -18.18
C ALA A 29 -10.02 5.68 -16.94
N LEU A 30 -10.10 4.67 -16.05
CA LEU A 30 -10.83 4.79 -14.78
C LEU A 30 -10.16 5.82 -13.85
N ALA A 31 -8.83 5.81 -13.75
CA ALA A 31 -8.11 6.79 -12.95
C ALA A 31 -8.38 8.23 -13.43
N GLY A 32 -8.33 8.48 -14.74
CA GLY A 32 -8.66 9.79 -15.31
C GLY A 32 -10.13 10.20 -15.10
N ALA A 33 -11.07 9.24 -15.12
CA ALA A 33 -12.48 9.54 -14.84
C ALA A 33 -12.71 9.98 -13.39
N LEU A 34 -11.93 9.46 -12.45
CA LEU A 34 -12.01 9.83 -11.03
C LEU A 34 -11.62 11.30 -10.77
N ASP A 35 -10.84 11.94 -11.63
CA ASP A 35 -10.51 13.37 -11.48
C ASP A 35 -11.74 14.28 -11.50
N THR A 36 -12.85 13.81 -12.08
CA THR A 36 -14.10 14.59 -12.23
C THR A 36 -15.33 13.90 -11.68
N ARG A 37 -15.25 12.61 -11.37
CA ARG A 37 -16.40 11.79 -10.97
C ARG A 37 -16.10 11.07 -9.65
N ARG A 38 -17.06 11.03 -8.74
CA ARG A 38 -16.92 10.28 -7.48
C ARG A 38 -16.75 8.81 -7.73
N GLY A 39 -15.94 8.16 -6.91
CA GLY A 39 -15.70 6.73 -7.01
C GLY A 39 -14.36 6.30 -6.43
N VAL A 40 -13.99 5.08 -6.72
CA VAL A 40 -12.84 4.40 -6.15
C VAL A 40 -12.10 3.62 -7.23
N LEU A 41 -10.80 3.63 -7.16
CA LEU A 41 -9.91 2.66 -7.80
C LEU A 41 -8.99 2.11 -6.72
N PHE A 42 -9.17 0.85 -6.34
CA PHE A 42 -8.20 0.08 -5.57
C PHE A 42 -7.30 -0.68 -6.52
N SER A 43 -6.00 -0.65 -6.27
CA SER A 43 -4.99 -1.23 -7.14
C SER A 43 -3.90 -1.89 -6.33
N SER A 44 -3.85 -3.21 -6.34
CA SER A 44 -2.73 -3.96 -5.79
C SER A 44 -1.67 -4.12 -6.86
N SER A 45 -0.55 -3.43 -6.71
CA SER A 45 0.60 -3.48 -7.63
C SER A 45 1.79 -4.26 -7.07
N PHE A 46 1.64 -4.86 -5.89
CA PHE A 46 2.63 -5.67 -5.19
C PHE A 46 2.16 -7.12 -5.08
N GLU A 47 3.10 -8.06 -5.20
CA GLU A 47 2.83 -9.49 -5.11
C GLU A 47 3.70 -10.14 -4.04
N PHE A 48 3.08 -10.92 -3.17
CA PHE A 48 3.76 -11.75 -2.18
C PHE A 48 3.02 -13.10 -2.07
N PRO A 49 3.70 -14.23 -2.27
CA PRO A 49 3.05 -15.54 -2.29
C PRO A 49 2.21 -15.82 -1.04
N GLY A 50 0.96 -16.24 -1.22
CA GLY A 50 0.03 -16.55 -0.15
C GLY A 50 -0.57 -15.36 0.60
N ARG A 51 -0.19 -14.10 0.25
CA ARG A 51 -0.64 -12.90 0.93
C ARG A 51 -1.23 -11.86 0.00
N TYR A 52 -0.49 -11.44 -1.01
CA TYR A 52 -0.91 -10.40 -1.95
C TYR A 52 -0.81 -10.86 -3.40
N THR A 53 -1.83 -10.52 -4.18
CA THR A 53 -1.86 -10.69 -5.63
C THR A 53 -2.10 -9.35 -6.31
N ARG A 54 -1.72 -9.22 -7.58
CA ARG A 54 -1.94 -7.98 -8.35
C ARG A 54 -3.33 -7.98 -8.96
N TRP A 55 -4.12 -6.98 -8.59
CA TRP A 55 -5.47 -6.77 -9.11
C TRP A 55 -5.84 -5.28 -9.08
N ASP A 56 -6.74 -4.88 -9.96
CA ASP A 56 -7.41 -3.58 -9.89
C ASP A 56 -8.91 -3.80 -9.75
N LEU A 57 -9.55 -2.96 -8.94
CA LEU A 57 -10.99 -2.95 -8.75
C LEU A 57 -11.44 -1.51 -8.60
N GLY A 58 -12.44 -1.11 -9.37
CA GLY A 58 -12.91 0.26 -9.22
C GLY A 58 -14.15 0.59 -10.02
N PHE A 59 -14.66 1.77 -9.75
CA PHE A 59 -15.88 2.31 -10.34
C PHE A 59 -15.90 3.83 -10.25
N VAL A 60 -16.80 4.43 -11.03
CA VAL A 60 -17.23 5.83 -10.91
C VAL A 60 -18.76 5.88 -10.86
N ASP A 61 -19.30 7.01 -10.44
CA ASP A 61 -20.76 7.29 -10.37
C ASP A 61 -21.55 6.30 -9.52
N PRO A 62 -21.13 6.01 -8.28
CA PRO A 62 -21.93 5.15 -7.41
C PRO A 62 -23.30 5.76 -7.13
N PRO A 63 -24.40 4.98 -7.12
CA PRO A 63 -25.75 5.51 -6.88
C PRO A 63 -25.95 6.02 -5.45
N VAL A 64 -25.21 5.48 -4.45
CA VAL A 64 -25.39 5.82 -3.04
C VAL A 64 -24.03 6.07 -2.39
N VAL A 65 -23.98 7.08 -1.51
CA VAL A 65 -22.84 7.30 -0.59
C VAL A 65 -23.35 7.35 0.85
N PHE A 66 -22.64 6.65 1.72
CA PHE A 66 -22.79 6.71 3.16
C PHE A 66 -21.63 7.49 3.76
N THR A 67 -21.93 8.56 4.49
CA THR A 67 -20.93 9.42 5.15
C THR A 67 -21.24 9.57 6.62
N ALA A 68 -20.19 9.76 7.45
CA ALA A 68 -20.37 10.05 8.86
C ALA A 68 -19.34 11.04 9.38
N ARG A 69 -19.73 11.75 10.45
CA ARG A 69 -18.87 12.60 11.29
C ARG A 69 -19.29 12.43 12.74
N GLY A 70 -18.39 11.95 13.58
CA GLY A 70 -18.76 11.53 14.93
C GLY A 70 -19.89 10.52 14.90
N ARG A 71 -20.98 10.80 15.62
CA ARG A 71 -22.19 9.96 15.68
C ARG A 71 -23.28 10.33 14.68
N ARG A 72 -23.06 11.39 13.89
CA ARG A 72 -23.97 11.79 12.81
C ARG A 72 -23.63 11.11 11.52
N PHE A 73 -24.65 10.68 10.79
CA PHE A 73 -24.50 10.04 9.51
C PHE A 73 -25.44 10.62 8.46
N MET A 74 -25.08 10.43 7.20
CA MET A 74 -25.91 10.77 6.04
C MET A 74 -25.81 9.65 5.00
N VAL A 75 -26.93 9.34 4.36
CA VAL A 75 -26.99 8.48 3.18
C VAL A 75 -27.57 9.31 2.04
N ASP A 76 -26.79 9.55 1.03
CA ASP A 76 -27.17 10.33 -0.14
C ASP A 76 -27.37 9.45 -1.37
N ALA A 77 -28.50 9.62 -2.05
CA ALA A 77 -28.70 9.14 -3.40
C ALA A 77 -28.06 10.13 -4.37
N LEU A 78 -27.07 9.68 -5.12
CA LEU A 78 -26.31 10.51 -6.06
C LEU A 78 -26.97 10.60 -7.44
N ASN A 79 -27.92 9.70 -7.74
CA ASN A 79 -28.69 9.65 -8.98
C ASN A 79 -30.09 9.04 -8.76
N GLN A 80 -30.85 8.86 -9.84
CA GLN A 80 -32.20 8.28 -9.75
C GLN A 80 -32.19 6.81 -9.28
N ARG A 81 -31.13 6.06 -9.57
CA ARG A 81 -30.97 4.66 -9.16
C ARG A 81 -30.81 4.56 -7.64
N GLY A 82 -30.01 5.46 -7.06
CA GLY A 82 -29.86 5.57 -5.60
C GLY A 82 -31.14 5.92 -4.88
N ARG A 83 -32.04 6.73 -5.48
CA ARG A 83 -33.33 7.09 -4.87
C ARG A 83 -34.23 5.88 -4.60
N ILE A 84 -34.19 4.87 -5.48
CA ILE A 84 -34.96 3.63 -5.30
C ILE A 84 -34.47 2.87 -4.06
N LEU A 85 -33.19 2.99 -3.71
CA LEU A 85 -32.59 2.32 -2.55
C LEU A 85 -32.82 3.08 -1.23
N LEU A 86 -33.17 4.38 -1.27
CA LEU A 86 -33.30 5.15 -0.03
C LEU A 86 -34.48 4.71 0.86
N ASP A 87 -35.58 4.25 0.30
CA ASP A 87 -36.72 3.83 1.12
C ASP A 87 -36.40 2.59 1.97
N PRO A 88 -35.91 1.46 1.43
CA PRO A 88 -35.52 0.33 2.26
C PRO A 88 -34.32 0.64 3.20
N ILE A 89 -33.42 1.53 2.82
CA ILE A 89 -32.36 2.03 3.70
C ILE A 89 -32.96 2.79 4.88
N ALA A 90 -33.90 3.72 4.64
CA ALA A 90 -34.57 4.49 5.69
C ALA A 90 -35.32 3.60 6.67
N GLU A 91 -36.10 2.62 6.16
CA GLU A 91 -36.80 1.64 6.98
C GLU A 91 -35.82 0.83 7.86
N THR A 92 -34.73 0.33 7.27
CA THR A 92 -33.71 -0.44 7.98
C THR A 92 -33.06 0.36 9.09
N VAL A 93 -32.67 1.61 8.80
CA VAL A 93 -31.95 2.45 9.79
C VAL A 93 -32.92 2.97 10.87
N SER A 94 -34.15 3.25 10.52
CA SER A 94 -35.18 3.69 11.47
C SER A 94 -35.60 2.59 12.47
N ALA A 95 -35.37 1.33 12.14
CA ALA A 95 -35.62 0.21 13.03
C ALA A 95 -34.49 -0.01 14.09
N LEU A 96 -33.36 0.69 13.97
CA LEU A 96 -32.27 0.58 14.92
C LEU A 96 -32.55 1.31 16.22
N ALA A 97 -32.36 0.64 17.35
CA ALA A 97 -32.38 1.26 18.66
C ALA A 97 -31.30 2.35 18.77
N ALA A 98 -31.58 3.36 19.60
CA ALA A 98 -30.68 4.49 19.83
C ALA A 98 -30.30 5.30 18.55
N THR A 99 -31.14 5.26 17.52
CA THR A 99 -30.88 5.99 16.27
C THR A 99 -32.07 6.90 15.97
N THR A 100 -31.82 8.20 15.84
CA THR A 100 -32.77 9.17 15.33
C THR A 100 -32.55 9.35 13.84
N VAL A 101 -33.61 9.20 13.04
CA VAL A 101 -33.52 9.31 11.57
C VAL A 101 -34.44 10.43 11.08
N GLU A 102 -33.90 11.26 10.21
CA GLU A 102 -34.61 12.32 9.50
C GLU A 102 -34.50 12.09 7.99
N LYS A 103 -35.62 12.08 7.28
CA LYS A 103 -35.64 12.08 5.82
C LYS A 103 -35.67 13.51 5.31
N ASN A 104 -34.50 14.11 5.11
CA ASN A 104 -34.35 15.54 4.82
C ASN A 104 -34.82 15.94 3.41
N SER A 105 -34.81 14.99 2.46
CA SER A 105 -35.23 15.20 1.07
C SER A 105 -35.48 13.88 0.34
N ALA A 106 -35.94 13.96 -0.90
CA ALA A 106 -36.04 12.78 -1.77
C ALA A 106 -34.66 12.10 -2.08
N ASN A 107 -33.56 12.78 -1.76
CA ASN A 107 -32.20 12.30 -2.08
C ASN A 107 -31.32 12.07 -0.84
N ARG A 108 -31.82 12.34 0.36
CA ARG A 108 -31.00 12.30 1.58
C ARG A 108 -31.77 11.79 2.78
N ILE A 109 -31.16 10.90 3.50
CA ILE A 109 -31.47 10.47 4.84
C ILE A 109 -30.34 10.91 5.73
N SER A 110 -30.62 11.56 6.85
CA SER A 110 -29.61 11.80 7.89
C SER A 110 -30.11 11.27 9.23
N GLY A 111 -29.20 11.10 10.15
CA GLY A 111 -29.52 10.67 11.50
C GLY A 111 -28.35 10.84 12.44
N GLU A 112 -28.66 10.61 13.70
CA GLU A 112 -27.68 10.64 14.79
C GLU A 112 -27.87 9.40 15.67
N ILE A 113 -26.77 8.82 16.12
CA ILE A 113 -26.76 7.69 17.02
C ILE A 113 -26.52 8.23 18.43
N GLU A 114 -27.44 7.97 19.34
CA GLU A 114 -27.34 8.37 20.73
C GLU A 114 -26.17 7.64 21.42
N GLU A 115 -25.48 8.35 22.30
CA GLU A 115 -24.48 7.74 23.15
C GLU A 115 -25.16 6.85 24.19
N THR A 116 -24.73 5.61 24.27
CA THR A 116 -25.29 4.67 25.24
C THR A 116 -24.68 4.86 26.62
N LYS A 117 -25.51 4.73 27.67
CA LYS A 117 -25.05 4.62 29.07
C LYS A 117 -24.83 3.17 29.49
N GLU A 118 -25.19 2.22 28.65
CA GLU A 118 -24.97 0.80 28.91
C GLU A 118 -23.47 0.49 28.91
N ARG A 119 -23.08 -0.43 29.81
CA ARG A 119 -21.72 -0.95 29.89
C ARG A 119 -21.63 -2.25 29.11
N PHE A 120 -20.70 -2.30 28.19
CA PHE A 120 -20.41 -3.50 27.40
C PHE A 120 -19.15 -4.17 27.94
N PRO A 121 -19.12 -5.51 28.04
CA PRO A 121 -17.86 -6.23 28.15
C PRO A 121 -16.92 -5.88 26.99
N GLU A 122 -15.62 -5.92 27.22
CA GLU A 122 -14.63 -5.54 26.18
C GLU A 122 -14.79 -6.36 24.89
N GLU A 123 -15.19 -7.62 24.97
CA GLU A 123 -15.45 -8.50 23.84
C GLU A 123 -16.64 -8.03 23.00
N HIS A 124 -17.60 -7.36 23.60
CA HIS A 124 -18.83 -6.86 22.94
C HIS A 124 -18.80 -5.37 22.64
N ARG A 125 -17.72 -4.69 22.88
CA ARG A 125 -17.56 -3.25 22.66
C ARG A 125 -17.82 -2.81 21.22
N SER A 126 -17.43 -3.64 20.25
CA SER A 126 -17.70 -3.42 18.82
C SER A 126 -19.18 -3.35 18.46
N ARG A 127 -20.07 -3.80 19.36
CA ARG A 127 -21.52 -3.85 19.17
C ARG A 127 -22.27 -2.72 19.86
N GLN A 128 -21.57 -1.86 20.60
CA GLN A 128 -22.23 -0.69 21.16
C GLN A 128 -22.76 0.23 20.05
N PRO A 129 -23.87 0.98 20.30
CA PRO A 129 -24.45 1.90 19.34
C PRO A 129 -23.41 2.90 18.79
N SER A 130 -23.23 2.90 17.49
CA SER A 130 -22.23 3.69 16.76
C SER A 130 -22.60 3.76 15.28
N VAL A 131 -21.89 4.52 14.47
CA VAL A 131 -22.08 4.52 13.01
C VAL A 131 -21.89 3.13 12.39
N PHE A 132 -21.16 2.25 13.07
CA PHE A 132 -21.00 0.86 12.64
C PHE A 132 -22.26 0.02 12.86
N SER A 133 -23.17 0.41 13.77
CA SER A 133 -24.50 -0.21 13.88
C SER A 133 -25.32 0.04 12.62
N VAL A 134 -25.25 1.27 12.09
CA VAL A 134 -25.90 1.62 10.80
C VAL A 134 -25.24 0.85 9.66
N LEU A 135 -23.90 0.84 9.60
CA LEU A 135 -23.16 0.13 8.55
C LEU A 135 -23.49 -1.37 8.54
N ARG A 136 -23.58 -2.01 9.72
CA ARG A 136 -23.95 -3.43 9.87
C ARG A 136 -25.38 -3.67 9.39
N ALA A 137 -26.33 -2.82 9.75
CA ALA A 137 -27.69 -2.94 9.29
C ALA A 137 -27.81 -2.79 7.77
N LEU A 138 -27.08 -1.85 7.18
CA LEU A 138 -27.02 -1.68 5.72
C LEU A 138 -26.34 -2.88 5.04
N ALA A 139 -25.26 -3.40 5.61
CA ALA A 139 -24.62 -4.60 5.08
C ALA A 139 -25.58 -5.80 5.10
N HIS A 140 -26.37 -5.96 6.18
CA HIS A 140 -27.38 -7.01 6.29
C HIS A 140 -28.56 -6.82 5.30
N LEU A 141 -29.02 -5.58 5.07
CA LEU A 141 -30.05 -5.27 4.07
C LEU A 141 -29.68 -5.82 2.66
N PHE A 142 -28.39 -5.69 2.29
CA PHE A 142 -27.88 -6.13 1.01
C PHE A 142 -27.20 -7.52 1.06
N ALA A 143 -27.18 -8.19 2.20
CA ALA A 143 -26.44 -9.46 2.39
C ALA A 143 -26.85 -10.55 1.43
N SER A 144 -25.87 -11.21 0.83
CA SER A 144 -26.05 -12.38 -0.04
C SER A 144 -24.72 -13.09 -0.28
N SER A 145 -24.69 -14.42 -0.19
CA SER A 145 -23.54 -15.25 -0.53
C SER A 145 -23.30 -15.40 -2.05
N GLU A 146 -24.22 -14.89 -2.89
CA GLU A 146 -24.17 -15.06 -4.35
C GLU A 146 -23.21 -14.09 -5.04
N ASP A 147 -22.70 -13.09 -4.34
CA ASP A 147 -21.82 -12.07 -4.91
C ASP A 147 -20.69 -11.66 -3.97
N GLN A 148 -19.44 -11.81 -4.42
CA GLN A 148 -18.22 -11.49 -3.68
C GLN A 148 -17.70 -10.07 -3.95
N HIS A 149 -18.39 -9.29 -4.78
CA HIS A 149 -17.91 -7.97 -5.21
C HIS A 149 -18.86 -6.83 -4.86
N LEU A 150 -20.17 -7.08 -4.77
CA LEU A 150 -21.08 -6.04 -4.35
C LEU A 150 -20.88 -5.75 -2.86
N GLY A 151 -20.75 -4.45 -2.51
CA GLY A 151 -20.44 -4.04 -1.14
C GLY A 151 -20.25 -2.55 -1.00
N PHE A 152 -19.74 -2.15 0.14
CA PHE A 152 -19.31 -0.78 0.45
C PHE A 152 -17.81 -0.62 0.23
N TYR A 153 -17.43 0.49 -0.42
CA TYR A 153 -16.05 0.79 -0.82
C TYR A 153 -15.69 2.21 -0.44
N GLY A 154 -14.54 2.43 0.20
CA GLY A 154 -14.13 3.79 0.53
C GLY A 154 -13.11 3.89 1.64
N ALA A 155 -13.30 4.87 2.53
CA ALA A 155 -12.33 5.24 3.56
C ALA A 155 -12.97 5.39 4.94
N PHE A 156 -12.22 4.95 5.95
CA PHE A 156 -12.53 5.02 7.38
C PHE A 156 -11.50 5.95 8.04
N GLY A 157 -11.96 7.01 8.68
CA GLY A 157 -11.13 8.01 9.34
C GLY A 157 -10.72 7.61 10.75
N TYR A 158 -9.63 8.22 11.21
CA TYR A 158 -9.06 7.94 12.54
C TYR A 158 -10.05 8.22 13.68
N ASP A 159 -10.82 9.30 13.59
CA ASP A 159 -11.70 9.75 14.67
C ASP A 159 -12.88 8.80 14.96
N LEU A 160 -13.11 7.78 14.12
CA LEU A 160 -14.09 6.72 14.40
C LEU A 160 -13.80 5.96 15.70
N VAL A 161 -12.53 5.91 16.15
CA VAL A 161 -12.15 5.29 17.42
C VAL A 161 -12.80 5.97 18.62
N PHE A 162 -13.03 7.27 18.57
CA PHE A 162 -13.59 8.04 19.68
C PHE A 162 -15.06 7.73 19.97
N GLN A 163 -15.74 6.98 19.12
CA GLN A 163 -17.08 6.45 19.41
C GLN A 163 -17.03 5.29 20.42
N PHE A 164 -15.86 4.61 20.52
CA PHE A 164 -15.60 3.48 21.40
C PHE A 164 -14.71 3.86 22.59
N GLU A 165 -13.82 4.82 22.40
CA GLU A 165 -12.88 5.35 23.38
C GLU A 165 -13.14 6.85 23.59
N PRO A 166 -14.24 7.21 24.32
CA PRO A 166 -14.57 8.60 24.54
C PRO A 166 -13.46 9.28 25.37
N MET A 167 -12.97 10.40 24.86
CA MET A 167 -11.99 11.23 25.53
C MET A 167 -12.19 12.71 25.20
N GLN A 168 -11.59 13.58 26.00
CA GLN A 168 -11.62 15.01 25.70
C GLN A 168 -10.69 15.29 24.51
N LEU A 169 -11.30 15.73 23.38
CA LEU A 169 -10.55 16.08 22.19
C LEU A 169 -9.99 17.50 22.32
N ARG A 170 -8.70 17.65 22.11
CA ARG A 170 -7.97 18.93 22.18
C ARG A 170 -7.78 19.57 20.80
N LEU A 171 -7.50 18.74 19.81
CA LEU A 171 -7.21 19.20 18.46
C LEU A 171 -8.50 19.67 17.77
N PRO A 172 -8.48 20.80 17.04
CA PRO A 172 -9.61 21.24 16.27
C PRO A 172 -9.92 20.25 15.13
N ARG A 173 -11.22 20.00 14.93
CA ARG A 173 -11.73 19.21 13.79
C ARG A 173 -12.39 20.18 12.82
N PRO A 174 -11.77 20.44 11.66
CA PRO A 174 -12.33 21.34 10.64
C PRO A 174 -13.75 20.92 10.21
N ASP A 175 -14.55 21.88 9.78
CA ASP A 175 -15.96 21.62 9.44
C ASP A 175 -16.12 20.68 8.24
N ASP A 176 -15.14 20.64 7.35
CA ASP A 176 -15.07 19.75 6.20
C ASP A 176 -14.61 18.33 6.54
N GLN A 177 -14.17 18.05 7.78
CA GLN A 177 -13.70 16.73 8.18
C GLN A 177 -14.87 15.73 8.17
N ARG A 178 -14.65 14.62 7.49
CA ARG A 178 -15.50 13.43 7.48
C ARG A 178 -14.72 12.28 8.10
N ASP A 179 -15.43 11.43 8.84
CA ASP A 179 -14.81 10.28 9.52
C ASP A 179 -15.10 8.98 8.76
N LEU A 180 -16.08 8.99 7.86
CA LEU A 180 -16.45 7.85 7.04
C LEU A 180 -16.97 8.32 5.69
N VAL A 181 -16.51 7.73 4.60
CA VAL A 181 -17.08 7.87 3.27
C VAL A 181 -17.05 6.50 2.60
N LEU A 182 -18.23 5.91 2.40
CA LEU A 182 -18.39 4.61 1.75
C LEU A 182 -19.38 4.73 0.61
N PHE A 183 -19.03 4.18 -0.54
CA PHE A 183 -19.87 4.12 -1.73
C PHE A 183 -20.48 2.74 -1.91
N LEU A 184 -21.74 2.67 -2.33
CA LEU A 184 -22.39 1.50 -2.89
C LEU A 184 -22.36 1.62 -4.42
N PRO A 185 -21.53 0.88 -5.14
CA PRO A 185 -21.51 0.90 -6.61
C PRO A 185 -22.60 0.01 -7.22
N ASP A 186 -22.98 0.30 -8.46
CA ASP A 186 -23.83 -0.54 -9.30
C ASP A 186 -23.17 -0.95 -10.64
N GLU A 187 -21.92 -0.56 -10.82
CA GLU A 187 -21.02 -1.04 -11.85
C GLU A 187 -19.60 -1.13 -11.27
N ILE A 188 -18.91 -2.25 -11.44
CA ILE A 188 -17.57 -2.47 -10.91
C ILE A 188 -16.69 -3.06 -12.01
N LEU A 189 -15.56 -2.43 -12.32
CA LEU A 189 -14.47 -3.00 -13.11
C LEU A 189 -13.58 -3.85 -12.20
N ILE A 190 -13.29 -5.07 -12.62
CA ILE A 190 -12.41 -6.01 -11.92
C ILE A 190 -11.35 -6.48 -12.90
N VAL A 191 -10.08 -6.32 -12.55
CA VAL A 191 -8.92 -6.77 -13.35
C VAL A 191 -8.06 -7.69 -12.49
N ASP A 192 -7.86 -8.91 -12.96
CA ASP A 192 -6.94 -9.88 -12.37
C ASP A 192 -5.67 -9.93 -13.23
N HIS A 193 -4.59 -9.37 -12.71
CA HIS A 193 -3.31 -9.31 -13.44
C HIS A 193 -2.59 -10.65 -13.50
N MET A 194 -2.86 -11.57 -12.56
CA MET A 194 -2.28 -12.91 -12.59
C MET A 194 -2.93 -13.76 -13.69
N ARG A 195 -4.27 -13.70 -13.81
CA ARG A 195 -5.03 -14.44 -14.83
C ARG A 195 -5.13 -13.70 -16.16
N GLN A 196 -4.64 -12.46 -16.22
CA GLN A 196 -4.75 -11.56 -17.37
C GLN A 196 -6.20 -11.44 -17.87
N SER A 197 -7.13 -11.28 -16.96
CA SER A 197 -8.55 -11.17 -17.23
C SER A 197 -9.13 -9.87 -16.68
N ALA A 198 -10.15 -9.35 -17.37
CA ALA A 198 -10.90 -8.18 -16.93
C ALA A 198 -12.40 -8.40 -17.17
N ALA A 199 -13.22 -7.92 -16.25
CA ALA A 199 -14.68 -7.99 -16.35
C ALA A 199 -15.33 -6.76 -15.72
N ILE A 200 -16.48 -6.37 -16.26
CA ILE A 200 -17.37 -5.39 -15.64
C ILE A 200 -18.59 -6.13 -15.09
N HIS A 201 -18.84 -5.95 -13.81
CA HIS A 201 -20.05 -6.40 -13.13
C HIS A 201 -21.03 -5.24 -13.06
N ARG A 202 -22.25 -5.42 -13.60
CA ARG A 202 -23.34 -4.45 -13.55
C ARG A 202 -24.49 -5.00 -12.73
N TYR A 203 -25.05 -4.14 -11.90
CA TYR A 203 -26.12 -4.51 -10.98
C TYR A 203 -27.38 -3.70 -11.26
N GLU A 204 -28.53 -4.38 -11.34
CA GLU A 204 -29.85 -3.78 -11.33
C GLU A 204 -30.55 -4.19 -10.04
N PHE A 205 -31.13 -3.21 -9.35
CA PHE A 205 -31.85 -3.39 -8.10
C PHE A 205 -33.35 -3.27 -8.35
N GLU A 206 -34.12 -4.14 -7.71
CA GLU A 206 -35.58 -4.07 -7.71
C GLU A 206 -36.09 -4.05 -6.26
N VAL A 207 -36.82 -2.99 -5.90
CA VAL A 207 -37.38 -2.71 -4.58
C VAL A 207 -38.87 -2.48 -4.73
N ALA A 208 -39.73 -3.25 -4.07
CA ALA A 208 -41.19 -3.12 -4.10
C ALA A 208 -41.78 -2.95 -5.52
N GLY A 209 -41.23 -3.67 -6.51
CA GLY A 209 -41.67 -3.63 -7.90
C GLY A 209 -41.09 -2.47 -8.74
N THR A 210 -40.27 -1.59 -8.14
CA THR A 210 -39.57 -0.52 -8.85
C THR A 210 -38.13 -0.97 -9.14
N SER A 211 -37.72 -0.90 -10.41
CA SER A 211 -36.39 -1.34 -10.86
C SER A 211 -35.50 -0.18 -11.26
N THR A 212 -34.20 -0.34 -11.05
CA THR A 212 -33.16 0.58 -11.57
C THR A 212 -32.89 0.39 -13.06
N SER A 213 -33.41 -0.69 -13.65
CA SER A 213 -33.19 -1.02 -15.06
C SER A 213 -33.62 0.10 -16.00
N GLY A 214 -32.76 0.45 -16.96
CA GLY A 214 -33.00 1.54 -17.90
C GLY A 214 -32.75 2.96 -17.36
N LEU A 215 -32.47 3.12 -16.07
CA LEU A 215 -32.11 4.42 -15.49
C LEU A 215 -30.63 4.74 -15.70
N PRO A 216 -30.26 6.01 -15.95
CA PRO A 216 -28.87 6.41 -16.14
C PRO A 216 -28.06 6.21 -14.86
N ARG A 217 -26.79 5.73 -15.02
CA ARG A 217 -25.83 5.58 -13.90
C ARG A 217 -25.10 6.87 -13.54
N ALA A 218 -25.00 7.81 -14.48
CA ALA A 218 -24.25 9.04 -14.27
C ALA A 218 -24.68 9.81 -13.01
N THR A 219 -23.72 10.35 -12.31
CA THR A 219 -23.91 11.23 -11.14
C THR A 219 -23.42 12.64 -11.46
N PRO A 220 -23.76 13.65 -10.66
CA PRO A 220 -23.19 14.99 -10.80
C PRO A 220 -21.66 14.95 -10.70
N HIS A 221 -20.98 15.69 -11.58
CA HIS A 221 -19.54 15.82 -11.57
C HIS A 221 -19.07 16.48 -10.27
N ASP A 222 -17.96 15.99 -9.76
CA ASP A 222 -17.28 16.52 -8.57
C ASP A 222 -15.76 16.59 -8.87
N PRO A 223 -15.36 17.57 -9.69
CA PRO A 223 -13.99 17.64 -10.20
C PRO A 223 -13.01 18.10 -9.13
N TYR A 224 -11.76 17.67 -9.28
CA TYR A 224 -10.64 18.26 -8.56
C TYR A 224 -10.53 19.75 -8.88
N ARG A 225 -10.44 20.57 -7.85
CA ARG A 225 -10.37 22.02 -7.97
C ARG A 225 -8.95 22.51 -7.75
N LEU A 226 -8.41 23.19 -8.74
CA LEU A 226 -7.13 23.87 -8.62
C LEU A 226 -7.34 25.29 -8.11
N ASN A 227 -6.94 25.53 -6.88
CA ASN A 227 -6.88 26.90 -6.36
C ASN A 227 -5.50 27.50 -6.65
N ARG A 228 -5.43 28.44 -7.59
CA ARG A 228 -4.17 29.10 -7.99
C ARG A 228 -3.47 29.82 -6.83
N ALA A 229 -4.21 30.32 -5.84
CA ALA A 229 -3.62 30.94 -4.65
C ALA A 229 -2.95 29.91 -3.74
N ALA A 230 -3.47 28.68 -3.67
CA ALA A 230 -2.84 27.59 -2.95
C ALA A 230 -1.58 27.06 -3.67
N ALA A 231 -1.54 27.18 -5.00
CA ALA A 231 -0.40 26.72 -5.82
C ALA A 231 0.92 27.49 -5.57
N THR A 232 0.89 28.58 -4.81
CA THR A 232 2.08 29.37 -4.41
C THR A 232 2.48 29.11 -2.96
N ARG A 233 1.78 28.22 -2.24
CA ARG A 233 2.10 27.92 -0.84
C ARG A 233 3.42 27.16 -0.76
N PRO A 234 4.40 27.62 0.06
CA PRO A 234 5.62 26.87 0.27
C PRO A 234 5.32 25.53 0.96
N SER A 235 6.22 24.57 0.77
CA SER A 235 6.16 23.30 1.52
C SER A 235 6.35 23.58 3.01
N GLU A 236 5.37 23.25 3.81
CA GLU A 236 5.34 23.50 5.26
C GLU A 236 5.04 22.22 6.04
N SER A 237 5.70 22.08 7.18
CA SER A 237 5.31 21.13 8.22
C SER A 237 4.47 21.86 9.27
N ASP A 238 3.54 21.15 9.93
CA ASP A 238 2.84 21.66 11.12
C ASP A 238 3.75 21.75 12.35
N HIS A 239 5.00 21.25 12.25
CA HIS A 239 6.07 21.41 13.24
C HIS A 239 7.21 22.24 12.68
N GLY A 240 7.67 23.22 13.47
CA GLY A 240 8.92 23.92 13.21
C GLY A 240 10.15 23.03 13.46
N PRO A 241 11.35 23.46 13.00
CA PRO A 241 12.58 22.71 13.23
C PRO A 241 12.81 22.41 14.73
N GLY A 242 13.08 21.16 15.08
CA GLY A 242 13.33 20.69 16.45
C GLY A 242 12.07 20.53 17.32
N GLU A 243 10.88 20.94 16.86
CA GLU A 243 9.66 20.78 17.64
C GLU A 243 9.19 19.32 17.71
N TYR A 244 9.42 18.56 16.63
CA TYR A 244 9.15 17.13 16.64
C TYR A 244 10.16 16.39 17.55
N ALA A 245 11.44 16.75 17.49
CA ALA A 245 12.46 16.22 18.40
C ALA A 245 12.09 16.49 19.88
N ALA A 246 11.59 17.69 20.20
CA ALA A 246 11.10 18.01 21.55
C ALA A 246 9.85 17.17 21.94
N LEU A 247 9.03 16.74 20.98
CA LEU A 247 7.92 15.82 21.21
C LEU A 247 8.44 14.41 21.55
N VAL A 248 9.48 13.94 20.87
CA VAL A 248 10.15 12.66 21.19
C VAL A 248 10.63 12.64 22.63
N GLU A 249 11.24 13.73 23.13
CA GLU A 249 11.66 13.83 24.53
C GLU A 249 10.47 13.73 25.51
N ARG A 250 9.31 14.30 25.17
CA ARG A 250 8.09 14.12 25.99
C ARG A 250 7.61 12.68 26.00
N ALA A 251 7.70 11.97 24.87
CA ALA A 251 7.39 10.55 24.78
C ALA A 251 8.35 9.72 25.65
N ARG A 252 9.66 10.00 25.59
CA ARG A 252 10.67 9.34 26.42
C ARG A 252 10.39 9.52 27.91
N ALA A 253 9.95 10.69 28.33
CA ALA A 253 9.53 10.92 29.71
C ALA A 253 8.29 10.08 30.11
N ALA A 254 7.35 9.85 29.18
CA ALA A 254 6.19 8.97 29.41
C ALA A 254 6.62 7.50 29.50
N PHE A 255 7.54 7.05 28.65
CA PHE A 255 8.13 5.71 28.72
C PHE A 255 8.86 5.47 30.06
N ALA A 256 9.65 6.46 30.51
CA ALA A 256 10.36 6.37 31.79
C ALA A 256 9.44 6.22 33.01
N ARG A 257 8.21 6.74 32.95
CA ARG A 257 7.19 6.57 33.97
C ARG A 257 6.40 5.27 33.85
N GLY A 258 6.53 4.55 32.73
CA GLY A 258 5.75 3.36 32.44
C GLY A 258 4.33 3.65 31.92
N ASP A 259 4.04 4.90 31.51
CA ASP A 259 2.74 5.29 30.94
C ASP A 259 2.55 4.70 29.53
N LEU A 260 3.66 4.58 28.79
CA LEU A 260 3.71 4.08 27.42
C LEU A 260 4.86 3.07 27.26
N PHE A 261 4.74 2.17 26.31
CA PHE A 261 5.79 1.25 25.85
C PHE A 261 6.24 1.61 24.44
N GLU A 262 5.29 2.07 23.63
CA GLU A 262 5.47 2.51 22.25
C GLU A 262 4.42 3.58 21.92
N VAL A 263 4.78 4.56 21.11
CA VAL A 263 3.81 5.50 20.53
C VAL A 263 4.26 5.97 19.15
N VAL A 264 3.30 6.05 18.23
CA VAL A 264 3.55 6.56 16.88
C VAL A 264 2.93 7.94 16.74
N VAL A 265 3.76 8.96 16.74
CA VAL A 265 3.33 10.35 16.60
C VAL A 265 3.65 10.85 15.20
N GLY A 266 2.67 11.51 14.57
CA GLY A 266 2.79 12.04 13.22
C GLY A 266 2.97 13.55 13.17
N GLN A 267 3.65 14.03 12.12
CA GLN A 267 3.59 15.41 11.69
C GLN A 267 2.98 15.52 10.29
N LEU A 268 2.29 16.62 10.04
CA LEU A 268 1.64 16.89 8.78
C LEU A 268 2.54 17.77 7.92
N PHE A 269 2.73 17.36 6.67
CA PHE A 269 3.42 18.15 5.64
C PHE A 269 2.39 18.54 4.59
N ALA A 270 2.43 19.80 4.13
CA ALA A 270 1.56 20.31 3.09
C ALA A 270 2.37 20.98 1.99
N GLU A 271 1.99 20.76 0.75
CA GLU A 271 2.63 21.33 -0.43
C GLU A 271 1.59 21.67 -1.49
N ALA A 272 1.85 22.72 -2.27
CA ALA A 272 1.05 23.03 -3.44
C ALA A 272 1.16 21.90 -4.49
N CYS A 273 0.02 21.48 -5.05
CA CYS A 273 -0.04 20.48 -6.10
C CYS A 273 -0.92 20.95 -7.25
N GLY A 274 -0.28 21.25 -8.38
CA GLY A 274 -0.96 21.69 -9.62
C GLY A 274 -1.42 20.55 -10.53
N ASP A 275 -1.06 19.32 -10.20
CA ASP A 275 -1.38 18.14 -11.02
C ASP A 275 -2.70 17.50 -10.59
N LEU A 276 -3.31 16.77 -11.52
CA LEU A 276 -4.52 16.00 -11.26
C LEU A 276 -4.22 14.78 -10.36
N PRO A 277 -5.17 14.38 -9.50
CA PRO A 277 -5.00 13.21 -8.64
C PRO A 277 -4.64 11.93 -9.37
N SER A 278 -5.18 11.69 -10.57
CA SER A 278 -4.85 10.55 -11.42
C SER A 278 -3.39 10.53 -11.85
N VAL A 279 -2.81 11.70 -12.14
CA VAL A 279 -1.40 11.85 -12.51
C VAL A 279 -0.49 11.56 -11.33
N VAL A 280 -0.83 12.09 -10.15
CA VAL A 280 -0.09 11.84 -8.89
C VAL A 280 -0.17 10.34 -8.55
N PHE A 281 -1.34 9.72 -8.70
CA PHE A 281 -1.54 8.29 -8.47
C PHE A 281 -0.66 7.41 -9.39
N GLN A 282 -0.60 7.72 -10.67
CA GLN A 282 0.22 6.96 -11.62
C GLN A 282 1.71 7.03 -11.25
N ARG A 283 2.21 8.22 -10.89
CA ARG A 283 3.58 8.40 -10.44
C ARG A 283 3.86 7.64 -9.14
N LEU A 284 2.92 7.71 -8.18
CA LEU A 284 3.04 7.02 -6.91
C LEU A 284 3.04 5.50 -7.09
N ARG A 285 2.12 4.96 -7.90
CA ARG A 285 2.04 3.53 -8.24
C ARG A 285 3.32 3.01 -8.89
N GLN A 286 3.94 3.80 -9.77
CA GLN A 286 5.21 3.44 -10.43
C GLN A 286 6.39 3.53 -9.48
N ALA A 287 6.47 4.60 -8.68
CA ALA A 287 7.59 4.84 -7.78
C ALA A 287 7.54 3.95 -6.53
N ASN A 288 6.34 3.57 -6.08
CA ASN A 288 6.12 2.84 -4.83
C ASN A 288 5.00 1.79 -4.98
N PRO A 289 5.23 0.71 -5.72
CA PRO A 289 4.29 -0.41 -5.79
C PRO A 289 3.90 -0.90 -4.40
N ALA A 290 2.60 -1.07 -4.16
CA ALA A 290 2.07 -1.44 -2.85
C ALA A 290 0.86 -2.37 -2.98
N PRO A 291 0.55 -3.21 -1.96
CA PRO A 291 -0.61 -4.10 -1.98
C PRO A 291 -1.94 -3.34 -1.84
N TYR A 292 -1.94 -2.20 -1.18
CA TYR A 292 -3.11 -1.34 -0.97
C TYR A 292 -2.91 0.03 -1.60
N GLY A 293 -2.78 0.05 -2.93
CA GLY A 293 -2.85 1.29 -3.71
C GLY A 293 -4.29 1.74 -3.88
N ALA A 294 -4.53 3.05 -3.86
CA ALA A 294 -5.86 3.61 -4.10
C ALA A 294 -5.83 5.00 -4.71
N LEU A 295 -6.80 5.26 -5.58
CA LEU A 295 -7.24 6.60 -5.95
C LEU A 295 -8.73 6.69 -5.64
N ILE A 296 -9.11 7.61 -4.74
CA ILE A 296 -10.49 7.77 -4.30
C ILE A 296 -10.88 9.24 -4.47
N ASN A 297 -11.93 9.50 -5.24
CA ASN A 297 -12.64 10.77 -5.22
C ASN A 297 -13.75 10.68 -4.18
N LEU A 298 -13.50 11.22 -2.99
CA LEU A 298 -14.44 11.19 -1.86
C LEU A 298 -15.61 12.15 -2.03
N GLY A 299 -15.61 12.96 -3.09
CA GLY A 299 -16.53 14.07 -3.26
C GLY A 299 -16.10 15.31 -2.49
N GLN A 300 -16.78 16.44 -2.76
CA GLN A 300 -16.48 17.76 -2.18
C GLN A 300 -15.06 18.27 -2.51
N GLY A 301 -14.49 17.81 -3.63
CA GLY A 301 -13.13 18.18 -4.05
C GLY A 301 -12.02 17.50 -3.26
N GLU A 302 -12.31 16.54 -2.39
CA GLU A 302 -11.34 15.80 -1.58
C GLU A 302 -10.99 14.46 -2.22
N PHE A 303 -9.68 14.18 -2.30
CA PHE A 303 -9.13 12.97 -2.90
C PHE A 303 -8.12 12.29 -1.99
N LEU A 304 -8.06 10.97 -2.06
CA LEU A 304 -6.99 10.17 -1.46
C LEU A 304 -6.21 9.46 -2.55
N VAL A 305 -4.88 9.60 -2.49
CA VAL A 305 -3.93 8.90 -3.35
C VAL A 305 -3.01 8.09 -2.45
N ALA A 306 -3.18 6.78 -2.44
CA ALA A 306 -2.54 5.90 -1.47
C ALA A 306 -1.63 4.85 -2.11
N ALA A 307 -0.54 4.52 -1.42
CA ALA A 307 0.33 3.39 -1.68
C ALA A 307 0.71 2.70 -0.35
N SER A 308 -0.30 2.19 0.34
CA SER A 308 -0.11 1.56 1.65
C SER A 308 0.48 0.15 1.52
N PRO A 309 1.56 -0.16 2.25
CA PRO A 309 2.13 -1.50 2.28
C PRO A 309 1.38 -2.45 3.23
N GLU A 310 0.56 -1.93 4.15
CA GLU A 310 0.12 -2.67 5.32
C GLU A 310 -1.34 -3.11 5.23
N MET A 311 -1.55 -4.43 5.39
CA MET A 311 -2.89 -5.00 5.63
C MET A 311 -3.36 -4.58 7.02
N TYR A 312 -4.48 -3.84 7.06
CA TYR A 312 -5.11 -3.51 8.33
C TYR A 312 -5.90 -4.70 8.85
N VAL A 313 -7.00 -5.06 8.19
CA VAL A 313 -7.79 -6.26 8.48
C VAL A 313 -8.33 -6.84 7.17
N ARG A 314 -8.14 -8.14 7.00
CA ARG A 314 -8.79 -8.94 5.96
C ARG A 314 -9.61 -10.05 6.62
N VAL A 315 -10.85 -10.19 6.18
CA VAL A 315 -11.73 -11.29 6.59
C VAL A 315 -12.24 -11.99 5.36
N GLU A 316 -12.03 -13.29 5.28
CA GLU A 316 -12.55 -14.20 4.24
C GLU A 316 -13.30 -15.35 4.91
N GLY A 317 -14.61 -15.37 4.76
CA GLY A 317 -15.48 -16.21 5.55
C GLY A 317 -15.36 -15.91 7.04
N ARG A 318 -14.78 -16.82 7.81
CA ARG A 318 -14.52 -16.59 9.25
C ARG A 318 -13.03 -16.38 9.57
N ARG A 319 -12.16 -16.49 8.61
CA ARG A 319 -10.72 -16.27 8.78
C ARG A 319 -10.41 -14.79 8.81
N ILE A 320 -9.83 -14.30 9.89
CA ILE A 320 -9.35 -12.93 10.06
C ILE A 320 -7.83 -12.91 9.99
N GLU A 321 -7.28 -11.96 9.23
CA GLU A 321 -5.85 -11.78 9.01
C GLU A 321 -5.43 -10.32 9.14
N THR A 322 -4.20 -10.11 9.59
CA THR A 322 -3.50 -8.82 9.63
C THR A 322 -2.03 -9.04 9.31
N CYS A 323 -1.35 -7.99 8.89
CA CYS A 323 0.09 -8.06 8.62
C CYS A 323 0.79 -6.82 9.19
N PRO A 324 1.03 -6.77 10.52
CA PRO A 324 1.75 -5.67 11.12
C PRO A 324 3.16 -5.56 10.56
N ILE A 325 3.55 -4.34 10.19
CA ILE A 325 4.86 -4.00 9.66
C ILE A 325 5.61 -3.19 10.71
N SER A 326 6.79 -3.65 11.09
CA SER A 326 7.74 -2.87 11.87
C SER A 326 9.16 -3.28 11.48
N GLY A 327 10.08 -2.36 11.64
CA GLY A 327 11.43 -2.49 11.09
C GLY A 327 11.47 -2.08 9.61
N THR A 328 12.32 -1.10 9.34
CA THR A 328 12.43 -0.49 8.01
C THR A 328 13.88 -0.11 7.76
N ILE A 329 14.42 -0.55 6.62
CA ILE A 329 15.73 -0.13 6.16
C ILE A 329 15.67 0.25 4.68
N ALA A 330 16.53 1.17 4.25
CA ALA A 330 16.63 1.55 2.85
C ALA A 330 17.16 0.38 1.99
N ARG A 331 16.70 0.31 0.73
CA ARG A 331 17.26 -0.60 -0.27
C ARG A 331 18.75 -0.32 -0.49
N GLY A 332 19.51 -1.37 -0.73
CA GLY A 332 20.86 -1.29 -1.24
C GLY A 332 20.91 -0.84 -2.70
N ARG A 333 22.10 -0.51 -3.18
CA ARG A 333 22.35 -0.13 -4.58
C ARG A 333 22.23 -1.32 -5.53
N ASP A 334 22.43 -2.51 -5.00
CA ASP A 334 22.41 -3.78 -5.72
C ASP A 334 21.93 -4.92 -4.80
N PRO A 335 21.69 -6.14 -5.36
CA PRO A 335 21.21 -7.27 -4.56
C PRO A 335 22.17 -7.72 -3.44
N VAL A 336 23.48 -7.44 -3.55
CA VAL A 336 24.47 -7.79 -2.51
C VAL A 336 24.28 -6.86 -1.31
N GLU A 337 24.20 -5.57 -1.55
CA GLU A 337 23.93 -4.59 -0.49
C GLU A 337 22.53 -4.80 0.12
N ASP A 338 21.51 -5.19 -0.68
CA ASP A 338 20.22 -5.59 -0.15
C ASP A 338 20.33 -6.76 0.85
N ALA A 339 21.14 -7.77 0.54
CA ALA A 339 21.37 -8.90 1.44
C ALA A 339 22.06 -8.46 2.76
N GLU A 340 22.98 -7.50 2.70
CA GLU A 340 23.61 -6.92 3.89
C GLU A 340 22.57 -6.12 4.71
N ARG A 341 21.74 -5.30 4.07
CA ARG A 341 20.66 -4.57 4.72
C ARG A 341 19.64 -5.49 5.36
N ILE A 342 19.27 -6.58 4.71
CA ILE A 342 18.39 -7.61 5.29
C ILE A 342 19.02 -8.22 6.54
N ARG A 343 20.32 -8.54 6.49
CA ARG A 343 21.04 -9.09 7.66
C ARG A 343 21.10 -8.08 8.81
N GLU A 344 21.38 -6.80 8.51
CA GLU A 344 21.34 -5.70 9.48
C GLU A 344 19.97 -5.61 10.14
N LEU A 345 18.90 -5.55 9.34
CA LEU A 345 17.52 -5.47 9.81
C LEU A 345 17.13 -6.69 10.68
N LEU A 346 17.49 -7.90 10.26
CA LEU A 346 17.19 -9.12 11.01
C LEU A 346 17.99 -9.24 12.32
N ASN A 347 19.15 -8.59 12.42
CA ASN A 347 20.00 -8.58 13.63
C ASN A 347 19.72 -7.38 14.54
N SER A 348 18.88 -6.43 14.13
CA SER A 348 18.48 -5.28 14.94
C SER A 348 17.58 -5.73 16.08
N THR A 349 18.04 -5.57 17.31
CA THR A 349 17.25 -5.86 18.53
C THR A 349 16.12 -4.85 18.71
N LYS A 350 16.31 -3.60 18.27
CA LYS A 350 15.27 -2.56 18.27
C LYS A 350 14.11 -2.99 17.36
N ASP A 351 14.37 -3.27 16.08
CA ASP A 351 13.32 -3.66 15.12
C ASP A 351 12.63 -4.97 15.50
N GLU A 352 13.36 -5.91 16.11
CA GLU A 352 12.75 -7.14 16.66
C GLU A 352 11.80 -6.86 17.81
N SER A 353 12.18 -5.98 18.73
CA SER A 353 11.35 -5.61 19.89
C SER A 353 10.08 -4.88 19.44
N GLU A 354 10.19 -3.93 18.53
CA GLU A 354 9.06 -3.20 17.93
C GLU A 354 8.07 -4.17 17.27
N LEU A 355 8.53 -5.01 16.33
CA LEU A 355 7.64 -5.94 15.65
C LEU A 355 7.03 -6.96 16.61
N THR A 356 7.78 -7.41 17.65
CA THR A 356 7.25 -8.32 18.67
C THR A 356 6.10 -7.68 19.43
N MET A 357 6.25 -6.41 19.83
CA MET A 357 5.20 -5.66 20.53
C MET A 357 3.97 -5.46 19.64
N CYS A 358 4.18 -5.03 18.39
CA CYS A 358 3.09 -4.89 17.42
C CYS A 358 2.32 -6.20 17.23
N THR A 359 3.03 -7.32 17.11
CA THR A 359 2.43 -8.64 16.94
C THR A 359 1.67 -9.11 18.19
N ASP A 360 2.17 -8.83 19.37
CA ASP A 360 1.49 -9.22 20.62
C ASP A 360 0.23 -8.40 20.85
N VAL A 361 0.23 -7.09 20.54
CA VAL A 361 -0.98 -6.27 20.59
C VAL A 361 -1.99 -6.72 19.54
N ASP A 362 -1.54 -7.03 18.34
CA ASP A 362 -2.40 -7.55 17.26
C ASP A 362 -3.05 -8.90 17.63
N ARG A 363 -2.30 -9.80 18.25
CA ARG A 363 -2.83 -11.06 18.81
C ARG A 363 -3.87 -10.80 19.90
N ASN A 364 -3.61 -9.84 20.80
CA ASN A 364 -4.54 -9.42 21.84
C ASN A 364 -5.86 -8.91 21.22
N ASP A 365 -5.78 -8.06 20.21
CA ASP A 365 -6.94 -7.50 19.53
C ASP A 365 -7.81 -8.58 18.86
N LYS A 366 -7.18 -9.54 18.16
CA LYS A 366 -7.87 -10.70 17.58
C LYS A 366 -8.51 -11.59 18.65
N SER A 367 -7.84 -11.77 19.78
CA SER A 367 -8.30 -12.67 20.84
C SER A 367 -9.64 -12.26 21.44
N ARG A 368 -10.05 -10.99 21.28
CA ARG A 368 -11.37 -10.50 21.71
C ARG A 368 -12.53 -11.14 20.94
N VAL A 369 -12.31 -11.45 19.67
CA VAL A 369 -13.37 -11.86 18.72
C VAL A 369 -13.10 -13.21 18.07
N ALA A 370 -11.96 -13.82 18.33
CA ALA A 370 -11.55 -15.09 17.73
C ALA A 370 -11.90 -16.29 18.61
N ILE A 371 -12.07 -17.44 17.98
CA ILE A 371 -12.21 -18.74 18.67
C ILE A 371 -10.95 -18.96 19.53
N PRO A 372 -11.09 -19.28 20.83
CA PRO A 372 -9.94 -19.54 21.69
C PRO A 372 -8.97 -20.57 21.09
N GLY A 373 -7.67 -20.23 21.07
CA GLY A 373 -6.62 -21.06 20.50
C GLY A 373 -6.47 -21.00 18.98
N SER A 374 -7.31 -20.24 18.26
CA SER A 374 -7.20 -20.08 16.81
C SER A 374 -6.23 -18.99 16.37
N VAL A 375 -5.87 -18.07 17.27
CA VAL A 375 -4.95 -16.96 16.92
C VAL A 375 -3.53 -17.49 16.80
N ARG A 376 -2.93 -17.29 15.62
CA ARG A 376 -1.60 -17.82 15.27
C ARG A 376 -0.78 -16.80 14.51
N VAL A 377 0.52 -16.78 14.76
CA VAL A 377 1.51 -16.10 13.92
C VAL A 377 1.97 -17.11 12.88
N ILE A 378 1.52 -16.97 11.64
CA ILE A 378 1.81 -17.89 10.54
C ILE A 378 3.02 -17.47 9.70
N GLY A 379 3.48 -16.24 9.87
CA GLY A 379 4.71 -15.71 9.30
C GLY A 379 5.37 -14.78 10.30
N ARG A 380 6.65 -15.02 10.61
CA ARG A 380 7.42 -14.21 11.56
C ARG A 380 8.60 -13.56 10.87
N ARG A 381 8.76 -12.23 11.03
CA ARG A 381 9.85 -11.43 10.50
C ARG A 381 10.13 -11.71 9.01
N GLN A 382 9.07 -11.85 8.22
CA GLN A 382 9.18 -12.08 6.78
C GLN A 382 9.68 -10.80 6.09
N ILE A 383 10.63 -10.96 5.17
CA ILE A 383 11.19 -9.84 4.44
C ILE A 383 10.29 -9.49 3.25
N GLU A 384 9.85 -8.25 3.19
CA GLU A 384 9.20 -7.67 2.02
C GLU A 384 10.08 -6.59 1.40
N LEU A 385 10.39 -6.76 0.10
CA LEU A 385 11.22 -5.86 -0.69
C LEU A 385 10.34 -4.90 -1.48
N TYR A 386 10.33 -3.64 -1.08
CA TYR A 386 9.66 -2.56 -1.82
C TYR A 386 10.67 -1.80 -2.71
N SER A 387 10.21 -0.84 -3.50
CA SER A 387 11.08 -0.13 -4.45
C SER A 387 12.25 0.62 -3.78
N ARG A 388 12.05 1.16 -2.60
CA ARG A 388 13.06 1.96 -1.86
C ARG A 388 13.37 1.46 -0.46
N LEU A 389 12.55 0.56 0.06
CA LEU A 389 12.60 0.11 1.45
C LEU A 389 12.51 -1.41 1.53
N ILE A 390 13.10 -1.96 2.58
CA ILE A 390 12.96 -3.34 3.03
C ILE A 390 12.25 -3.29 4.36
N HIS A 391 11.23 -4.13 4.53
CA HIS A 391 10.46 -4.23 5.78
C HIS A 391 10.52 -5.64 6.35
N THR A 392 10.40 -5.73 7.67
CA THR A 392 10.00 -6.97 8.34
C THR A 392 8.51 -6.94 8.64
N VAL A 393 7.85 -8.06 8.34
CA VAL A 393 6.40 -8.21 8.43
C VAL A 393 6.06 -9.50 9.17
N ASP A 394 5.16 -9.41 10.13
CA ASP A 394 4.52 -10.59 10.70
C ASP A 394 3.17 -10.84 10.03
N HIS A 395 2.75 -12.09 9.95
CA HIS A 395 1.44 -12.46 9.44
C HIS A 395 0.68 -13.20 10.54
N VAL A 396 -0.42 -12.60 11.00
CA VAL A 396 -1.22 -13.12 12.11
C VAL A 396 -2.61 -13.45 11.62
N GLU A 397 -3.07 -14.67 11.91
CA GLU A 397 -4.42 -15.11 11.58
C GLU A 397 -5.21 -15.53 12.81
N GLY A 398 -6.52 -15.60 12.66
CA GLY A 398 -7.45 -16.18 13.63
C GLY A 398 -8.75 -16.58 12.96
N MET A 399 -9.61 -17.28 13.69
CA MET A 399 -10.96 -17.62 13.24
C MET A 399 -11.98 -16.86 14.10
N LEU A 400 -12.82 -16.03 13.50
CA LEU A 400 -13.87 -15.32 14.21
C LEU A 400 -14.80 -16.30 14.93
N ALA A 401 -15.07 -16.06 16.21
CA ALA A 401 -16.04 -16.81 16.99
C ALA A 401 -17.47 -16.33 16.70
N GLU A 402 -18.48 -17.22 16.85
CA GLU A 402 -19.87 -16.75 16.88
C GLU A 402 -20.10 -15.92 18.17
N PRO A 403 -20.86 -14.80 18.10
CA PRO A 403 -21.62 -14.30 16.95
C PRO A 403 -20.88 -13.20 16.14
N PHE A 404 -19.57 -13.04 16.30
CA PHE A 404 -18.79 -11.94 15.71
C PHE A 404 -18.71 -12.01 14.18
N ASP A 405 -18.68 -10.83 13.54
CA ASP A 405 -18.59 -10.63 12.09
C ASP A 405 -17.30 -9.87 11.69
N ALA A 406 -17.16 -9.57 10.40
CA ALA A 406 -15.99 -8.85 9.88
C ALA A 406 -15.85 -7.43 10.47
N LEU A 407 -16.96 -6.76 10.79
CA LEU A 407 -16.92 -5.44 11.45
C LEU A 407 -16.43 -5.55 12.90
N ASP A 408 -16.78 -6.62 13.62
CA ASP A 408 -16.25 -6.87 14.95
C ASP A 408 -14.73 -7.09 14.87
N GLY A 409 -14.25 -7.86 13.88
CA GLY A 409 -12.84 -8.04 13.59
C GLY A 409 -12.12 -6.72 13.27
N PHE A 410 -12.72 -5.88 12.45
CA PHE A 410 -12.19 -4.56 12.12
C PHE A 410 -12.09 -3.65 13.35
N LEU A 411 -13.13 -3.58 14.16
CA LEU A 411 -13.22 -2.72 15.33
C LEU A 411 -12.36 -3.19 16.50
N SER A 412 -12.12 -4.48 16.65
CA SER A 412 -11.22 -4.99 17.68
C SER A 412 -9.79 -4.49 17.51
N HIS A 413 -9.37 -4.16 16.27
CA HIS A 413 -8.05 -3.63 15.95
C HIS A 413 -7.97 -2.10 15.91
N ALA A 414 -9.08 -1.35 16.09
CA ALA A 414 -9.12 0.09 15.88
C ALA A 414 -8.28 0.88 16.92
N TRP A 415 -7.18 1.53 16.52
CA TRP A 415 -6.49 1.40 15.24
C TRP A 415 -5.21 0.57 15.44
N ALA A 416 -4.57 0.18 14.32
CA ALA A 416 -3.35 -0.64 14.36
C ALA A 416 -2.29 0.00 15.27
N VAL A 417 -1.61 -0.83 16.05
CA VAL A 417 -0.53 -0.39 16.95
C VAL A 417 0.61 0.28 16.17
N THR A 418 0.87 -0.17 14.95
CA THR A 418 1.87 0.39 14.02
C THR A 418 1.66 1.87 13.67
N VAL A 419 0.51 2.45 14.00
CA VAL A 419 0.19 3.89 13.83
C VAL A 419 -0.34 4.54 15.12
N THR A 420 -0.49 3.79 16.19
CA THR A 420 -0.94 4.29 17.50
C THR A 420 0.09 4.04 18.60
N GLY A 421 0.30 2.84 19.01
CA GLY A 421 1.24 2.44 20.04
C GLY A 421 0.61 1.57 21.13
N ALA A 422 1.38 1.31 22.17
CA ALA A 422 1.02 0.46 23.31
C ALA A 422 1.36 1.11 24.66
N PRO A 423 0.49 1.03 25.68
CA PRO A 423 -0.90 0.57 25.67
C PRO A 423 -1.78 1.45 24.78
N LYS A 424 -2.64 0.83 23.96
CA LYS A 424 -3.35 1.51 22.87
C LYS A 424 -4.11 2.78 23.29
N LEU A 425 -4.92 2.71 24.34
CA LEU A 425 -5.71 3.86 24.81
C LEU A 425 -4.81 5.02 25.31
N TRP A 426 -3.72 4.70 25.99
CA TRP A 426 -2.76 5.70 26.46
C TRP A 426 -1.99 6.34 25.29
N ALA A 427 -1.64 5.54 24.28
CA ALA A 427 -1.03 6.04 23.05
C ALA A 427 -1.97 6.96 22.29
N ILE A 428 -3.23 6.60 22.10
CA ILE A 428 -4.25 7.44 21.44
C ILE A 428 -4.43 8.77 22.19
N ARG A 429 -4.45 8.74 23.53
CA ARG A 429 -4.53 9.95 24.35
C ARG A 429 -3.28 10.82 24.19
N PHE A 430 -2.10 10.24 24.23
CA PHE A 430 -0.85 10.96 24.04
C PHE A 430 -0.79 11.62 22.65
N ILE A 431 -1.22 10.91 21.62
CA ILE A 431 -1.33 11.43 20.24
C ILE A 431 -2.24 12.67 20.20
N GLU A 432 -3.44 12.58 20.79
CA GLU A 432 -4.38 13.69 20.84
C GLU A 432 -3.83 14.91 21.61
N GLU A 433 -3.04 14.66 22.64
CA GLU A 433 -2.41 15.70 23.45
C GLU A 433 -1.20 16.36 22.79
N GLN A 434 -0.44 15.61 21.98
CA GLN A 434 0.86 16.05 21.48
C GLN A 434 0.89 16.45 20.03
N GLU A 435 0.08 15.85 19.15
CA GLU A 435 0.02 16.25 17.74
C GLU A 435 -0.56 17.66 17.58
N ARG A 436 -0.32 18.30 16.43
CA ARG A 436 -0.71 19.70 16.17
C ARG A 436 -1.96 19.83 15.31
N SER A 437 -2.34 18.78 14.62
CA SER A 437 -3.51 18.73 13.74
C SER A 437 -4.20 17.38 13.79
N SER A 438 -5.52 17.35 13.54
CA SER A 438 -6.30 16.10 13.50
C SER A 438 -5.79 15.17 12.39
N ARG A 439 -5.85 13.87 12.66
CA ARG A 439 -5.33 12.84 11.74
C ARG A 439 -6.18 12.64 10.49
N ARG A 440 -7.45 13.04 10.52
CA ARG A 440 -8.41 12.81 9.42
C ARG A 440 -8.40 11.34 8.99
N TRP A 441 -7.84 11.03 7.83
CA TRP A 441 -7.76 9.68 7.28
C TRP A 441 -6.51 8.89 7.73
N TYR A 442 -5.43 9.56 8.11
CA TYR A 442 -4.19 8.92 8.53
C TYR A 442 -4.38 8.05 9.78
N GLY A 443 -3.91 6.80 9.72
CA GLY A 443 -4.07 5.82 10.79
C GLY A 443 -5.47 5.20 10.85
N GLY A 444 -6.38 5.56 9.93
CA GLY A 444 -7.60 4.85 9.66
C GLY A 444 -7.41 3.76 8.60
N ALA A 445 -8.42 3.47 7.79
CA ALA A 445 -8.35 2.41 6.78
C ALA A 445 -9.00 2.82 5.45
N ILE A 446 -8.53 2.22 4.34
CA ILE A 446 -9.17 2.23 3.03
C ILE A 446 -9.50 0.80 2.63
N GLY A 447 -10.62 0.59 1.96
CA GLY A 447 -10.94 -0.76 1.50
C GLY A 447 -12.42 -1.00 1.26
N ARG A 448 -12.81 -2.26 1.38
CA ARG A 448 -14.16 -2.72 1.06
C ARG A 448 -14.71 -3.65 2.13
N ILE A 449 -16.02 -3.63 2.26
CA ILE A 449 -16.85 -4.61 2.97
C ILE A 449 -17.84 -5.14 1.96
N THR A 450 -17.77 -6.40 1.61
CA THR A 450 -18.67 -7.02 0.65
C THR A 450 -19.86 -7.68 1.35
N PHE A 451 -20.99 -7.77 0.66
CA PHE A 451 -22.24 -8.22 1.26
C PHE A 451 -22.34 -9.72 1.44
N ASP A 452 -21.31 -10.47 1.03
CA ASP A 452 -21.10 -11.87 1.41
C ASP A 452 -20.45 -12.04 2.79
N GLY A 453 -20.23 -10.92 3.52
CA GLY A 453 -19.64 -10.89 4.85
C GLY A 453 -18.12 -10.77 4.87
N ASN A 454 -17.47 -10.67 3.71
CA ASN A 454 -16.01 -10.49 3.62
C ASN A 454 -15.59 -9.02 3.75
N MET A 455 -14.33 -8.82 4.13
CA MET A 455 -13.70 -7.50 4.27
C MET A 455 -12.25 -7.55 3.81
N ASN A 456 -11.80 -6.48 3.16
CA ASN A 456 -10.38 -6.31 2.83
C ASN A 456 -10.00 -4.84 2.92
N THR A 457 -9.16 -4.49 3.90
CA THR A 457 -8.78 -3.12 4.20
C THR A 457 -7.27 -2.99 4.38
N GLY A 458 -6.73 -1.91 3.83
CA GLY A 458 -5.36 -1.45 4.06
C GLY A 458 -5.34 -0.29 5.04
N LEU A 459 -4.30 -0.22 5.85
CA LEU A 459 -4.08 0.88 6.78
C LEU A 459 -3.80 2.17 6.01
N THR A 460 -4.44 3.28 6.40
CA THR A 460 -4.22 4.56 5.72
C THR A 460 -2.92 5.19 6.21
N LEU A 461 -1.83 4.80 5.60
CA LEU A 461 -0.50 5.38 5.72
C LEU A 461 0.12 5.50 4.31
N ARG A 462 1.19 6.28 4.15
CA ARG A 462 1.74 6.60 2.82
C ARG A 462 0.66 7.05 1.84
N THR A 463 -0.19 7.93 2.32
CA THR A 463 -1.37 8.43 1.62
C THR A 463 -1.27 9.95 1.49
N ILE A 464 -1.53 10.44 0.30
CA ILE A 464 -1.61 11.86 -0.03
C ILE A 464 -3.09 12.23 -0.02
N ARG A 465 -3.49 13.19 0.81
CA ARG A 465 -4.79 13.84 0.73
C ARG A 465 -4.65 15.06 -0.16
N MET A 466 -5.49 15.16 -1.18
CA MET A 466 -5.48 16.28 -2.12
C MET A 466 -6.82 17.02 -2.07
N GLN A 467 -6.76 18.32 -1.85
CA GLN A 467 -7.94 19.19 -1.87
C GLN A 467 -7.54 20.63 -2.24
N ASP A 468 -8.31 21.26 -3.10
CA ASP A 468 -8.17 22.67 -3.49
C ASP A 468 -6.74 23.10 -3.90
N GLY A 469 -6.00 22.24 -4.61
CA GLY A 469 -4.64 22.51 -5.07
C GLY A 469 -3.57 22.31 -4.00
N VAL A 470 -3.90 21.71 -2.85
CA VAL A 470 -2.96 21.35 -1.79
C VAL A 470 -2.88 19.85 -1.66
N ALA A 471 -1.68 19.32 -1.56
CA ALA A 471 -1.39 17.95 -1.21
C ALA A 471 -0.86 17.88 0.23
N GLU A 472 -1.50 17.08 1.05
CA GLU A 472 -1.15 16.85 2.45
C GLU A 472 -0.64 15.42 2.63
N VAL A 473 0.47 15.28 3.34
CA VAL A 473 1.09 14.00 3.68
C VAL A 473 1.35 13.98 5.18
N ARG A 474 0.77 13.02 5.90
CA ARG A 474 1.15 12.77 7.29
C ARG A 474 2.10 11.59 7.37
N ALA A 475 3.18 11.76 8.11
CA ALA A 475 4.14 10.72 8.40
C ALA A 475 4.48 10.71 9.89
N GLY A 476 4.59 9.52 10.48
CA GLY A 476 4.97 9.33 11.88
C GLY A 476 6.18 8.42 12.02
N ALA A 477 6.86 8.55 13.15
CA ALA A 477 7.90 7.64 13.60
C ALA A 477 7.41 6.85 14.81
N THR A 478 7.88 5.62 14.94
CA THR A 478 7.62 4.75 16.08
C THR A 478 8.62 5.09 17.18
N LEU A 479 8.11 5.64 18.28
CA LEU A 479 8.93 6.08 19.40
C LEU A 479 9.00 5.02 20.47
N LEU A 480 10.20 4.76 20.96
CA LEU A 480 10.54 3.91 22.09
C LEU A 480 11.36 4.69 23.12
N TYR A 481 11.66 4.05 24.25
CA TYR A 481 12.45 4.66 25.34
C TYR A 481 13.84 5.14 24.89
N ASP A 482 14.48 4.41 23.99
CA ASP A 482 15.82 4.65 23.45
C ASP A 482 15.83 5.39 22.11
N SER A 483 14.68 5.88 21.63
CA SER A 483 14.59 6.68 20.41
C SER A 483 15.43 7.94 20.49
N ASP A 484 16.18 8.20 19.41
CA ASP A 484 16.96 9.43 19.23
C ASP A 484 16.07 10.52 18.60
N PRO A 485 15.89 11.68 19.27
CA PRO A 485 14.94 12.71 18.82
C PRO A 485 15.18 13.26 17.41
N GLU A 486 16.43 13.50 17.05
CA GLU A 486 16.80 14.05 15.74
C GLU A 486 16.65 12.99 14.65
N ALA A 487 17.01 11.74 14.94
CA ALA A 487 16.84 10.63 14.01
C ALA A 487 15.36 10.37 13.70
N GLU A 488 14.48 10.39 14.72
CA GLU A 488 13.04 10.19 14.54
C GLU A 488 12.39 11.34 13.75
N GLU A 489 12.80 12.60 13.99
CA GLU A 489 12.36 13.73 13.16
C GLU A 489 12.81 13.56 11.70
N ALA A 490 14.05 13.15 11.47
CA ALA A 490 14.58 12.89 10.13
C ALA A 490 13.84 11.74 9.42
N GLU A 491 13.46 10.69 10.16
CA GLU A 491 12.70 9.56 9.64
C GLU A 491 11.32 9.96 9.13
N THR A 492 10.58 10.82 9.85
CA THR A 492 9.28 11.31 9.38
C THR A 492 9.41 12.09 8.08
N ARG A 493 10.45 12.93 7.95
CA ARG A 493 10.76 13.68 6.73
C ARG A 493 11.10 12.75 5.56
N LEU A 494 11.88 11.69 5.83
CA LEU A 494 12.25 10.69 4.83
C LEU A 494 11.02 9.93 4.33
N LYS A 495 10.11 9.53 5.25
CA LYS A 495 8.84 8.87 4.90
C LYS A 495 7.94 9.77 4.05
N ALA A 496 7.88 11.06 4.35
CA ALA A 496 7.11 12.03 3.57
C ALA A 496 7.75 12.32 2.19
N ALA A 497 9.08 12.34 2.09
CA ALA A 497 9.80 12.67 0.85
C ALA A 497 9.46 11.74 -0.32
N ALA A 498 9.17 10.46 -0.05
CA ALA A 498 8.73 9.51 -1.08
C ALA A 498 7.40 9.94 -1.73
N MET A 499 6.48 10.50 -0.95
CA MET A 499 5.19 10.99 -1.43
C MET A 499 5.37 12.30 -2.21
N PHE A 500 6.23 13.21 -1.73
CA PHE A 500 6.52 14.46 -2.42
C PHE A 500 7.16 14.25 -3.80
N THR A 501 7.92 13.19 -4.00
CA THR A 501 8.43 12.84 -5.32
C THR A 501 7.28 12.61 -6.32
N ALA A 502 6.20 11.97 -5.90
CA ALA A 502 5.02 11.78 -6.76
C ALA A 502 4.22 13.08 -6.97
N ILE A 503 4.13 13.94 -5.95
CA ILE A 503 3.44 15.23 -6.01
C ILE A 503 4.18 16.18 -6.98
N ARG A 504 5.49 16.32 -6.85
CA ARG A 504 6.32 17.25 -7.64
C ARG A 504 6.50 16.80 -9.09
N GLY A 505 6.25 15.52 -9.37
CA GLY A 505 6.52 14.92 -10.66
C GLY A 505 8.02 14.67 -10.89
N PRO A 506 8.40 14.11 -12.05
CA PRO A 506 9.79 13.98 -12.37
C PRO A 506 10.42 15.37 -12.36
N VAL A 507 11.35 15.60 -11.44
CA VAL A 507 12.35 16.67 -11.62
C VAL A 507 12.84 16.49 -13.05
N SER A 508 12.70 17.55 -13.88
CA SER A 508 13.08 17.56 -15.30
C SER A 508 14.20 16.57 -15.53
N ALA A 509 14.04 15.65 -16.49
CA ALA A 509 14.97 14.55 -16.78
C ALA A 509 16.43 14.98 -17.06
N ALA A 510 16.77 16.25 -16.84
CA ALA A 510 18.11 16.80 -16.86
C ALA A 510 18.91 16.58 -15.56
N ALA A 511 18.29 16.10 -14.46
CA ALA A 511 18.99 15.96 -13.17
C ALA A 511 18.87 14.59 -12.48
N CYS A 512 18.13 13.62 -13.02
CA CYS A 512 18.05 12.29 -12.41
C CYS A 512 17.87 11.25 -13.49
N MET A 513 18.94 10.75 -13.92
CA MET A 513 19.36 9.63 -14.75
C MET A 513 20.46 10.10 -15.69
N SER A 514 21.57 10.61 -15.14
CA SER A 514 22.83 10.16 -15.65
C SER A 514 23.06 8.74 -15.11
N PHE A 515 22.17 7.78 -15.43
CA PHE A 515 22.70 6.49 -15.79
C PHE A 515 23.55 6.78 -17.00
N THR A 516 24.84 6.91 -16.67
CA THR A 516 25.95 6.78 -17.55
C THR A 516 25.51 7.05 -18.97
N ALA A 517 25.82 8.23 -19.46
CA ALA A 517 25.94 8.45 -20.88
C ALA A 517 26.30 7.09 -21.44
N ALA A 518 25.59 6.61 -22.47
CA ALA A 518 25.78 5.29 -23.00
C ALA A 518 27.24 5.16 -23.46
N VAL A 519 28.16 5.05 -22.48
CA VAL A 519 29.62 5.02 -22.69
C VAL A 519 30.00 3.87 -23.59
N GLY A 520 29.16 2.84 -23.63
CA GLY A 520 29.27 1.71 -24.53
C GLY A 520 28.54 1.89 -25.87
N CYS A 521 27.85 3.00 -26.12
CA CYS A 521 27.13 3.19 -27.36
C CYS A 521 28.07 3.17 -28.58
N GLY A 522 27.76 2.30 -29.55
CA GLY A 522 28.60 2.08 -30.73
C GLY A 522 29.83 1.22 -30.46
N ARG A 523 30.04 0.69 -29.25
CA ARG A 523 31.13 -0.21 -28.90
C ARG A 523 30.66 -1.66 -29.00
N LYS A 524 31.60 -2.52 -29.47
CA LYS A 524 31.41 -3.97 -29.59
C LYS A 524 32.22 -4.67 -28.53
N VAL A 525 31.54 -5.44 -27.70
CA VAL A 525 32.15 -6.23 -26.63
C VAL A 525 31.99 -7.71 -26.95
N LEU A 526 33.09 -8.43 -26.96
CA LEU A 526 33.12 -9.90 -27.02
C LEU A 526 33.24 -10.45 -25.59
N LEU A 527 32.22 -11.12 -25.11
CA LEU A 527 32.28 -11.84 -23.83
C LEU A 527 32.61 -13.31 -24.10
N ILE A 528 33.75 -13.78 -23.55
CA ILE A 528 34.16 -15.18 -23.68
C ILE A 528 33.60 -15.95 -22.49
N ASP A 529 32.76 -16.93 -22.79
CA ASP A 529 32.06 -17.77 -21.83
C ASP A 529 32.86 -19.02 -21.48
N HIS A 530 33.45 -19.06 -20.28
CA HIS A 530 34.20 -20.18 -19.72
C HIS A 530 33.27 -21.16 -18.93
N GLU A 531 32.08 -21.41 -19.45
CA GLU A 531 31.11 -22.39 -18.92
C GLU A 531 30.51 -22.02 -17.56
N ASP A 532 30.45 -20.72 -17.29
CA ASP A 532 29.86 -20.20 -16.07
C ASP A 532 28.34 -20.01 -16.20
N SER A 533 27.60 -20.18 -15.10
CA SER A 533 26.15 -20.05 -15.07
C SER A 533 25.67 -18.58 -15.05
N PHE A 534 26.56 -17.61 -14.84
CA PHE A 534 26.23 -16.18 -14.69
C PHE A 534 26.66 -15.30 -15.88
N VAL A 535 27.18 -15.91 -16.95
CA VAL A 535 27.73 -15.19 -18.11
C VAL A 535 26.70 -14.26 -18.76
N HIS A 536 25.45 -14.70 -18.90
CA HIS A 536 24.42 -13.87 -19.52
C HIS A 536 23.96 -12.72 -18.61
N THR A 537 24.07 -12.86 -17.29
CA THR A 537 23.88 -11.74 -16.34
C THR A 537 24.97 -10.70 -16.53
N LEU A 538 26.23 -11.13 -16.65
CA LEU A 538 27.37 -10.25 -16.94
C LEU A 538 27.20 -9.55 -18.31
N ALA A 539 26.80 -10.30 -19.34
CA ALA A 539 26.48 -9.74 -20.64
C ALA A 539 25.38 -8.66 -20.57
N ASN A 540 24.35 -8.90 -19.74
CA ASN A 540 23.27 -7.95 -19.55
C ASN A 540 23.76 -6.66 -18.87
N TYR A 541 24.59 -6.75 -17.85
CA TYR A 541 25.20 -5.57 -17.22
C TYR A 541 26.02 -4.73 -18.21
N ILE A 542 26.79 -5.38 -19.09
CA ILE A 542 27.54 -4.66 -20.11
C ILE A 542 26.60 -4.00 -21.12
N ARG A 543 25.51 -4.67 -21.52
CA ARG A 543 24.50 -4.09 -22.42
C ARG A 543 23.81 -2.86 -21.82
N THR A 544 23.68 -2.75 -20.49
CA THR A 544 23.11 -1.53 -19.86
C THR A 544 23.96 -0.28 -20.11
N THR A 545 25.24 -0.42 -20.51
CA THR A 545 26.08 0.69 -20.92
C THR A 545 25.79 1.18 -22.34
N GLY A 546 24.91 0.48 -23.10
CA GLY A 546 24.62 0.74 -24.50
C GLY A 546 25.55 0.00 -25.49
N ALA A 547 26.46 -0.86 -24.99
CA ALA A 547 27.34 -1.66 -25.85
C ALA A 547 26.61 -2.82 -26.53
N GLU A 548 27.02 -3.14 -27.75
CA GLU A 548 26.67 -4.38 -28.43
C GLU A 548 27.52 -5.53 -27.86
N VAL A 549 26.89 -6.53 -27.24
CA VAL A 549 27.61 -7.65 -26.59
C VAL A 549 27.28 -8.95 -27.30
N VAL A 550 28.32 -9.62 -27.77
CA VAL A 550 28.28 -10.98 -28.32
C VAL A 550 28.97 -11.92 -27.34
N THR A 551 28.32 -13.04 -27.02
CA THR A 551 28.87 -14.06 -26.12
C THR A 551 29.28 -15.29 -26.92
N MET A 552 30.51 -15.78 -26.76
CA MET A 552 31.03 -16.93 -27.47
C MET A 552 31.84 -17.85 -26.54
N ARG A 553 31.80 -19.15 -26.79
CA ARG A 553 32.71 -20.11 -26.13
C ARG A 553 34.18 -19.89 -26.57
N PRO A 554 35.19 -20.26 -25.76
CA PRO A 554 36.59 -19.93 -26.03
C PRO A 554 37.13 -20.36 -27.42
N GLN A 555 36.72 -21.52 -27.88
CA GLN A 555 37.18 -22.01 -29.21
C GLN A 555 36.62 -21.15 -30.35
N LEU A 556 35.32 -20.82 -30.30
CA LEU A 556 34.70 -19.99 -31.32
C LEU A 556 35.24 -18.56 -31.25
N ALA A 557 35.38 -18.00 -30.07
CA ALA A 557 35.94 -16.68 -29.85
C ALA A 557 37.37 -16.55 -30.46
N ARG A 558 38.24 -17.52 -30.20
CA ARG A 558 39.59 -17.55 -30.81
C ARG A 558 39.52 -17.65 -32.33
N SER A 559 38.61 -18.45 -32.88
CA SER A 559 38.41 -18.55 -34.32
C SER A 559 38.01 -17.21 -34.93
N GLU A 560 37.00 -16.58 -34.39
CA GLU A 560 36.50 -15.28 -34.85
C GLU A 560 37.57 -14.18 -34.73
N LEU A 561 38.29 -14.16 -33.64
CA LEU A 561 39.43 -13.24 -33.45
C LEU A 561 40.49 -13.46 -34.52
N ARG A 562 40.86 -14.70 -34.87
CA ARG A 562 41.82 -14.99 -35.94
C ARG A 562 41.33 -14.60 -37.32
N HIS A 563 40.04 -14.71 -37.59
CA HIS A 563 39.41 -14.35 -38.88
C HIS A 563 39.08 -12.88 -39.00
N GLY A 564 39.49 -12.03 -38.08
CA GLY A 564 39.43 -10.58 -38.23
C GLY A 564 38.35 -9.89 -37.39
N ALA A 565 37.62 -10.60 -36.53
CA ALA A 565 36.74 -9.94 -35.58
C ALA A 565 37.54 -8.95 -34.70
N ASN A 566 37.06 -7.71 -34.60
CA ASN A 566 37.77 -6.63 -33.91
C ASN A 566 36.86 -5.96 -32.89
N PRO A 567 36.60 -6.57 -31.72
CA PRO A 567 35.84 -5.98 -30.65
C PRO A 567 36.62 -4.82 -29.99
N ASP A 568 35.89 -3.82 -29.48
CA ASP A 568 36.49 -2.73 -28.71
C ASP A 568 36.99 -3.19 -27.32
N LEU A 569 36.42 -4.28 -26.79
CA LEU A 569 36.76 -4.88 -25.51
C LEU A 569 36.47 -6.38 -25.56
N VAL A 570 37.35 -7.17 -24.98
CA VAL A 570 37.09 -8.57 -24.66
C VAL A 570 36.90 -8.72 -23.16
N VAL A 571 35.84 -9.39 -22.75
CA VAL A 571 35.60 -9.74 -21.35
C VAL A 571 35.75 -11.25 -21.19
N LEU A 572 36.60 -11.67 -20.26
CA LEU A 572 36.79 -13.06 -19.87
C LEU A 572 35.89 -13.36 -18.67
N SER A 573 34.96 -14.29 -18.80
CA SER A 573 33.97 -14.61 -17.77
C SER A 573 34.60 -15.36 -16.57
N PRO A 574 33.86 -15.44 -15.45
CA PRO A 574 34.04 -16.50 -14.47
C PRO A 574 33.96 -17.87 -15.13
N GLY A 575 34.37 -18.92 -14.42
CA GLY A 575 34.26 -20.30 -14.87
C GLY A 575 34.78 -21.29 -13.85
N PRO A 576 34.48 -22.58 -14.02
CA PRO A 576 35.00 -23.65 -13.19
C PRO A 576 36.47 -23.99 -13.58
N GLY A 577 37.14 -24.72 -12.72
CA GLY A 577 38.48 -25.25 -13.02
C GLY A 577 39.58 -24.20 -12.96
N ARG A 578 40.54 -24.31 -13.88
CA ARG A 578 41.71 -23.44 -13.97
C ARG A 578 41.77 -22.73 -15.33
N PRO A 579 42.47 -21.59 -15.45
CA PRO A 579 42.62 -20.88 -16.73
C PRO A 579 43.21 -21.77 -17.86
N ALA A 580 44.08 -22.71 -17.49
CA ALA A 580 44.68 -23.66 -18.45
C ALA A 580 43.64 -24.61 -19.09
N ASP A 581 42.59 -24.98 -18.38
CA ASP A 581 41.54 -25.88 -18.89
C ASP A 581 40.78 -25.28 -20.10
N PHE A 582 40.77 -23.97 -20.21
CA PHE A 582 40.17 -23.21 -21.31
C PHE A 582 41.17 -22.68 -22.34
N ASN A 583 42.46 -23.04 -22.20
CA ASN A 583 43.54 -22.47 -23.00
C ASN A 583 43.54 -20.94 -23.02
N MET A 584 43.41 -20.36 -21.81
CA MET A 584 43.26 -18.90 -21.64
C MET A 584 44.53 -18.16 -22.08
N THR A 585 45.71 -18.73 -21.87
CA THR A 585 46.98 -18.19 -22.36
C THR A 585 46.92 -17.93 -23.85
N GLY A 586 46.53 -18.93 -24.68
CA GLY A 586 46.45 -18.75 -26.13
C GLY A 586 45.34 -17.79 -26.56
N THR A 587 44.33 -17.52 -25.68
CA THR A 587 43.32 -16.48 -25.90
C THR A 587 43.92 -15.09 -25.64
N LEU A 588 44.67 -14.93 -24.54
CA LEU A 588 45.33 -13.68 -24.15
C LEU A 588 46.42 -13.27 -25.14
N GLU A 589 47.23 -14.25 -25.65
CA GLU A 589 48.21 -14.00 -26.70
C GLU A 589 47.60 -13.31 -27.90
N LEU A 590 46.47 -13.82 -28.43
CA LEU A 590 45.77 -13.21 -29.57
C LEU A 590 45.32 -11.79 -29.29
N MET A 591 44.87 -11.49 -28.06
CA MET A 591 44.43 -10.17 -27.70
C MET A 591 45.59 -9.18 -27.54
N VAL A 592 46.69 -9.61 -26.93
CA VAL A 592 47.91 -8.81 -26.80
C VAL A 592 48.51 -8.51 -28.17
N GLU A 593 48.65 -9.52 -29.04
CA GLU A 593 49.14 -9.34 -30.41
C GLU A 593 48.31 -8.34 -31.22
N ARG A 594 47.02 -8.34 -31.00
CA ARG A 594 46.05 -7.48 -31.72
C ARG A 594 45.73 -6.18 -30.99
N HIS A 595 46.36 -5.90 -29.86
CA HIS A 595 46.15 -4.72 -29.04
C HIS A 595 44.68 -4.52 -28.65
N ILE A 596 43.91 -5.62 -28.39
CA ILE A 596 42.54 -5.57 -27.96
C ILE A 596 42.51 -5.48 -26.44
N PRO A 597 41.79 -4.46 -25.86
CA PRO A 597 41.63 -4.34 -24.42
C PRO A 597 40.93 -5.57 -23.84
N VAL A 598 41.37 -6.02 -22.65
CA VAL A 598 40.82 -7.19 -21.96
C VAL A 598 40.43 -6.84 -20.55
N PHE A 599 39.29 -7.37 -20.13
CA PHE A 599 38.80 -7.31 -18.74
C PHE A 599 38.49 -8.73 -18.27
N GLY A 600 39.04 -9.13 -17.14
CA GLY A 600 38.83 -10.46 -16.57
C GLY A 600 38.00 -10.43 -15.30
N VAL A 601 37.05 -11.35 -15.17
CA VAL A 601 36.24 -11.56 -13.98
C VAL A 601 36.51 -12.94 -13.42
N CYS A 602 36.84 -13.05 -12.13
CA CYS A 602 37.12 -14.30 -11.43
C CYS A 602 38.17 -15.16 -12.19
N LEU A 603 37.76 -16.27 -12.81
CA LEU A 603 38.63 -17.11 -13.62
C LEU A 603 39.36 -16.32 -14.72
N GLY A 604 38.68 -15.39 -15.37
CA GLY A 604 39.28 -14.51 -16.37
C GLY A 604 40.38 -13.62 -15.82
N LEU A 605 40.19 -13.08 -14.60
CA LEU A 605 41.23 -12.32 -13.90
C LEU A 605 42.42 -13.23 -13.53
N GLN A 606 42.15 -14.43 -13.02
CA GLN A 606 43.19 -15.43 -12.70
C GLN A 606 44.04 -15.75 -13.92
N GLY A 607 43.44 -15.94 -15.08
CA GLY A 607 44.16 -16.17 -16.32
C GLY A 607 45.02 -14.99 -16.76
N ILE A 608 44.58 -13.76 -16.56
CA ILE A 608 45.36 -12.55 -16.81
C ILE A 608 46.60 -12.53 -15.88
N VAL A 609 46.40 -12.82 -14.58
CA VAL A 609 47.51 -12.87 -13.61
C VAL A 609 48.56 -13.89 -14.00
N GLU A 610 48.14 -15.12 -14.34
CA GLU A 610 49.10 -16.18 -14.80
C GLU A 610 49.83 -15.78 -16.09
N TYR A 611 49.11 -15.20 -17.05
CA TYR A 611 49.68 -14.77 -18.33
C TYR A 611 50.80 -13.73 -18.16
N PHE A 612 50.67 -12.82 -17.21
CA PHE A 612 51.67 -11.80 -16.90
C PHE A 612 52.72 -12.27 -15.85
N GLY A 613 52.78 -13.56 -15.56
CA GLY A 613 53.85 -14.16 -14.72
C GLY A 613 53.51 -14.20 -13.22
N GLY A 614 52.27 -13.96 -12.85
CA GLY A 614 51.79 -14.20 -11.49
C GLY A 614 51.55 -15.68 -11.23
N SER A 615 51.36 -16.04 -9.97
CA SER A 615 51.03 -17.39 -9.53
C SER A 615 49.67 -17.43 -8.84
N LEU A 616 48.96 -18.53 -9.03
CA LEU A 616 47.69 -18.81 -8.33
C LEU A 616 47.94 -19.83 -7.23
N ASP A 617 47.34 -19.61 -6.08
CA ASP A 617 47.38 -20.56 -4.97
C ASP A 617 45.94 -20.96 -4.58
N LEU A 618 45.84 -22.08 -3.86
CA LEU A 618 44.58 -22.59 -3.35
C LEU A 618 44.31 -22.02 -1.96
N LEU A 619 43.09 -21.49 -1.76
CA LEU A 619 42.66 -21.12 -0.43
C LEU A 619 42.36 -22.36 0.41
N ASP A 620 42.72 -22.35 1.68
CA ASP A 620 42.43 -23.44 2.64
C ASP A 620 40.92 -23.71 2.72
N ILE A 621 40.13 -22.68 2.55
CA ILE A 621 38.64 -22.76 2.48
C ILE A 621 38.21 -22.14 1.15
N PRO A 622 37.65 -22.94 0.23
CA PRO A 622 37.12 -22.38 -1.02
C PRO A 622 36.05 -21.34 -0.76
N MET A 623 36.20 -20.16 -1.35
CA MET A 623 35.20 -19.07 -1.25
C MET A 623 34.68 -18.73 -2.64
N HIS A 624 33.36 -18.86 -2.82
CA HIS A 624 32.67 -18.43 -4.03
C HIS A 624 31.63 -17.39 -3.68
N GLY A 625 31.56 -16.30 -4.49
CA GLY A 625 30.57 -15.24 -4.30
C GLY A 625 30.78 -14.37 -3.06
N LYS A 626 31.98 -14.36 -2.50
CA LYS A 626 32.39 -13.42 -1.43
C LYS A 626 33.53 -12.55 -1.95
N PRO A 627 33.52 -11.24 -1.62
CA PRO A 627 34.63 -10.34 -1.97
C PRO A 627 35.89 -10.67 -1.21
#